data_5ebf381ea610d117999ea6eb8f95340b
#
_entry.id   5ebf381ea610d117999ea6eb8f95340b
#
_cell.length_a   1.000
_cell.length_b   1.000
_cell.length_c   1.000
_cell.angle_alpha   90.00
_cell.angle_beta   90.00
_cell.angle_gamma   90.00
#
_symmetry.space_group_name_H-M   'P 1'
#
loop_
_entity.id
_entity.type
_entity.pdbx_description
1 polymer ?
#
loop_
_entity_poly.entity_id
_entity_poly.type
_entity_poly.pdbx_seq_one_letter_code
_entity_poly.pdbx_strand_id
1 'polypeptide(L)'
;MKRSVVGLIAAAVLVPMAQLAMAQAKTVTSEMRTETGIIEAIEAGTRTITLKKPDGSFVTTVAGPEIKRFEELKVGDKVNARYYENVVVRLKRPGESDVVSSVKGTTGSEQVLPGGTKAKQVTITATITAIDPNTPTITFTGPSGWKYTSKVQDTEALAKVKVGDKVDITWTEAVLVSVERDQ
;
A
#
# COMPACT_ATOMS: atom_id res chain seq x y z
N MET A 1 75.28 -32.61 2.97
CA MET A 1 74.01 -32.55 3.66
C MET A 1 73.12 -31.57 2.88
N LYS A 2 72.17 -32.08 2.05
CA LYS A 2 71.29 -31.27 1.21
C LYS A 2 69.93 -31.24 1.90
N ARG A 3 69.45 -30.03 2.30
CA ARG A 3 68.08 -29.81 2.83
C ARG A 3 67.20 -29.33 1.70
N SER A 4 66.27 -30.19 1.29
CA SER A 4 65.20 -29.86 0.35
C SER A 4 64.11 -29.09 1.10
N VAL A 5 63.78 -27.89 0.63
CA VAL A 5 62.62 -27.10 1.08
C VAL A 5 61.46 -27.39 0.12
N VAL A 6 60.43 -28.05 0.62
CA VAL A 6 59.20 -28.30 -0.10
C VAL A 6 58.31 -27.07 0.10
N GLY A 7 58.10 -26.29 -0.98
CA GLY A 7 57.18 -25.15 -0.98
C GLY A 7 55.72 -25.64 -1.10
N LEU A 8 54.91 -25.30 -0.09
CA LEU A 8 53.47 -25.54 -0.09
C LEU A 8 52.77 -24.39 -0.86
N ILE A 9 52.25 -24.69 -2.05
CA ILE A 9 51.43 -23.73 -2.81
C ILE A 9 49.99 -23.84 -2.27
N ALA A 10 49.55 -22.86 -1.50
CA ALA A 10 48.16 -22.72 -1.09
C ALA A 10 47.36 -22.09 -2.24
N ALA A 11 46.57 -22.91 -2.94
CA ALA A 11 45.61 -22.41 -3.92
C ALA A 11 44.42 -21.77 -3.19
N ALA A 12 44.35 -20.42 -3.21
CA ALA A 12 43.17 -19.68 -2.72
C ALA A 12 42.03 -19.87 -3.73
N VAL A 13 41.01 -20.63 -3.35
CA VAL A 13 39.74 -20.73 -4.07
C VAL A 13 38.96 -19.46 -3.80
N LEU A 14 38.94 -18.53 -4.75
CA LEU A 14 38.04 -17.39 -4.78
C LEU A 14 36.64 -17.93 -5.09
N VAL A 15 35.80 -18.06 -4.06
CA VAL A 15 34.37 -18.27 -4.20
C VAL A 15 33.75 -16.91 -4.56
N PRO A 16 33.12 -16.74 -5.75
CA PRO A 16 32.40 -15.51 -6.04
C PRO A 16 31.19 -15.44 -5.10
N MET A 17 31.21 -14.50 -4.15
CA MET A 17 30.00 -14.12 -3.41
C MET A 17 29.03 -13.50 -4.42
N ALA A 18 28.05 -14.28 -4.87
CA ALA A 18 26.89 -13.77 -5.57
C ALA A 18 26.15 -12.85 -4.58
N GLN A 19 26.28 -11.55 -4.78
CA GLN A 19 25.48 -10.58 -4.06
C GLN A 19 24.00 -10.84 -4.43
N LEU A 20 23.25 -11.39 -3.50
CA LEU A 20 21.80 -11.50 -3.58
C LEU A 20 21.26 -10.06 -3.63
N ALA A 21 20.96 -9.58 -4.85
CA ALA A 21 20.28 -8.32 -5.03
C ALA A 21 18.94 -8.42 -4.29
N MET A 22 18.81 -7.70 -3.19
CA MET A 22 17.57 -7.58 -2.44
C MET A 22 16.55 -6.91 -3.38
N ALA A 23 15.46 -7.60 -3.67
CA ALA A 23 14.34 -7.01 -4.40
C ALA A 23 13.77 -5.85 -3.58
N GLN A 24 14.10 -4.62 -3.97
CA GLN A 24 13.62 -3.43 -3.28
C GLN A 24 12.17 -3.17 -3.68
N ALA A 25 11.29 -3.08 -2.69
CA ALA A 25 9.94 -2.58 -2.86
C ALA A 25 9.98 -1.05 -2.95
N LYS A 26 9.24 -0.47 -3.88
CA LYS A 26 9.16 0.97 -4.06
C LYS A 26 7.71 1.44 -4.06
N THR A 27 7.43 2.47 -3.27
CA THR A 27 6.16 3.19 -3.30
C THR A 27 6.07 3.99 -4.59
N VAL A 28 5.01 3.75 -5.37
CA VAL A 28 4.74 4.45 -6.63
C VAL A 28 3.78 5.61 -6.39
N THR A 29 2.78 5.40 -5.55
CA THR A 29 1.78 6.40 -5.17
C THR A 29 1.51 6.27 -3.68
N SER A 30 1.41 7.41 -2.99
CA SER A 30 0.91 7.49 -1.63
C SER A 30 0.08 8.76 -1.50
N GLU A 31 -1.16 8.61 -1.09
CA GLU A 31 -2.10 9.71 -0.90
C GLU A 31 -2.76 9.60 0.47
N MET A 32 -2.85 10.74 1.15
CA MET A 32 -3.60 10.86 2.40
C MET A 32 -4.58 12.01 2.26
N ARG A 33 -5.86 11.73 2.50
CA ARG A 33 -6.93 12.73 2.54
C ARG A 33 -7.55 12.73 3.91
N THR A 34 -7.88 13.92 4.38
CA THR A 34 -8.61 14.10 5.63
C THR A 34 -9.90 14.85 5.33
N GLU A 35 -11.02 14.28 5.72
CA GLU A 35 -12.34 14.90 5.65
C GLU A 35 -12.85 15.12 7.08
N THR A 36 -13.38 16.29 7.34
CA THR A 36 -13.93 16.64 8.65
C THR A 36 -15.37 17.11 8.49
N GLY A 37 -16.23 16.77 9.44
CA GLY A 37 -17.61 17.27 9.47
C GLY A 37 -18.19 17.21 10.87
N ILE A 38 -19.27 17.94 11.08
CA ILE A 38 -20.07 17.91 12.31
C ILE A 38 -21.33 17.09 12.05
N ILE A 39 -21.68 16.19 12.95
CA ILE A 39 -22.90 15.39 12.83
C ILE A 39 -24.13 16.30 12.99
N GLU A 40 -24.94 16.40 11.95
CA GLU A 40 -26.21 17.14 11.95
C GLU A 40 -27.42 16.23 12.17
N ALA A 41 -27.35 14.97 11.73
CA ALA A 41 -28.40 13.97 11.92
C ALA A 41 -27.87 12.56 12.04
N ILE A 42 -28.56 11.72 12.80
CA ILE A 42 -28.26 10.29 12.98
C ILE A 42 -29.56 9.51 12.84
N GLU A 43 -29.53 8.50 11.95
CA GLU A 43 -30.57 7.48 11.84
C GLU A 43 -30.02 6.15 12.32
N ALA A 44 -30.34 5.80 13.57
CA ALA A 44 -29.72 4.64 14.23
C ALA A 44 -30.08 3.31 13.57
N GLY A 45 -31.28 3.15 13.05
CA GLY A 45 -31.75 1.90 12.46
C GLY A 45 -30.99 1.49 11.19
N THR A 46 -30.60 2.46 10.38
CA THR A 46 -29.82 2.27 9.15
C THR A 46 -28.36 2.59 9.32
N ARG A 47 -27.93 3.02 10.51
CA ARG A 47 -26.59 3.54 10.81
C ARG A 47 -26.20 4.70 9.89
N THR A 48 -27.16 5.48 9.42
CA THR A 48 -26.92 6.61 8.54
C THR A 48 -26.61 7.86 9.35
N ILE A 49 -25.60 8.62 8.94
CA ILE A 49 -25.23 9.91 9.51
C ILE A 49 -25.20 10.96 8.42
N THR A 50 -25.66 12.17 8.74
CA THR A 50 -25.51 13.35 7.91
C THR A 50 -24.48 14.26 8.56
N LEU A 51 -23.43 14.58 7.83
CA LEU A 51 -22.35 15.45 8.26
C LEU A 51 -22.42 16.78 7.52
N LYS A 52 -22.26 17.87 8.25
CA LYS A 52 -22.02 19.21 7.70
C LYS A 52 -20.54 19.46 7.61
N LYS A 53 -20.04 19.73 6.41
CA LYS A 53 -18.63 20.03 6.15
C LYS A 53 -18.29 21.49 6.50
N PRO A 54 -17.00 21.84 6.65
CA PRO A 54 -16.57 23.21 6.91
C PRO A 54 -17.02 24.23 5.84
N ASP A 55 -17.19 23.78 4.59
CA ASP A 55 -17.69 24.60 3.47
C ASP A 55 -19.21 24.83 3.50
N GLY A 56 -19.90 24.27 4.51
CA GLY A 56 -21.36 24.35 4.67
C GLY A 56 -22.13 23.29 3.89
N SER A 57 -21.49 22.49 3.05
CA SER A 57 -22.14 21.38 2.33
C SER A 57 -22.46 20.22 3.26
N PHE A 58 -23.43 19.39 2.84
CA PHE A 58 -23.83 18.20 3.59
C PHE A 58 -23.44 16.94 2.85
N VAL A 59 -23.04 15.92 3.61
CA VAL A 59 -22.81 14.57 3.11
C VAL A 59 -23.54 13.56 3.99
N THR A 60 -24.29 12.67 3.37
CA THR A 60 -24.97 11.58 4.06
C THR A 60 -24.24 10.27 3.74
N THR A 61 -23.90 9.49 4.76
CA THR A 61 -23.18 8.23 4.62
C THR A 61 -23.67 7.20 5.63
N VAL A 62 -23.45 5.94 5.33
CA VAL A 62 -23.74 4.83 6.25
C VAL A 62 -22.45 4.44 6.97
N ALA A 63 -22.48 4.46 8.29
CA ALA A 63 -21.37 4.03 9.13
C ALA A 63 -21.23 2.51 9.07
N GLY A 64 -20.08 2.05 8.59
CA GLY A 64 -19.78 0.63 8.48
C GLY A 64 -19.65 -0.08 9.84
N PRO A 65 -19.59 -1.43 9.84
CA PRO A 65 -19.50 -2.22 11.07
C PRO A 65 -18.18 -2.02 11.83
N GLU A 66 -17.17 -1.46 11.19
CA GLU A 66 -15.90 -1.05 11.81
C GLU A 66 -16.07 0.10 12.81
N ILE A 67 -17.11 0.94 12.65
CA ILE A 67 -17.43 2.00 13.61
C ILE A 67 -18.13 1.33 14.80
N LYS A 68 -17.33 0.94 15.77
CA LYS A 68 -17.84 0.40 17.04
C LYS A 68 -18.45 1.54 17.86
N ARG A 69 -19.37 1.19 18.76
CA ARG A 69 -20.02 2.14 19.65
C ARG A 69 -20.75 3.26 18.87
N PHE A 70 -21.29 2.92 17.68
CA PHE A 70 -22.05 3.85 16.84
C PHE A 70 -23.20 4.51 17.60
N GLU A 71 -23.83 3.79 18.51
CA GLU A 71 -24.93 4.22 19.37
C GLU A 71 -24.54 5.34 20.35
N GLU A 72 -23.27 5.59 20.54
CA GLU A 72 -22.76 6.68 21.38
C GLU A 72 -22.53 7.99 20.60
N LEU A 73 -22.68 7.96 19.27
CA LEU A 73 -22.61 9.16 18.45
C LEU A 73 -23.75 10.13 18.79
N LYS A 74 -23.45 11.41 18.77
CA LYS A 74 -24.40 12.48 19.02
C LYS A 74 -24.38 13.54 17.94
N VAL A 75 -25.49 14.17 17.71
CA VAL A 75 -25.55 15.42 16.94
C VAL A 75 -24.64 16.44 17.61
N GLY A 76 -23.82 17.12 16.84
CA GLY A 76 -22.78 18.04 17.31
C GLY A 76 -21.39 17.41 17.44
N ASP A 77 -21.27 16.08 17.46
CA ASP A 77 -19.95 15.42 17.48
C ASP A 77 -19.18 15.78 16.19
N LYS A 78 -17.89 16.10 16.33
CA LYS A 78 -16.99 16.34 15.22
C LYS A 78 -16.37 15.03 14.77
N VAL A 79 -16.54 14.69 13.50
CA VAL A 79 -16.00 13.48 12.88
C VAL A 79 -14.82 13.84 12.00
N ASN A 80 -13.70 13.13 12.17
CA ASN A 80 -12.54 13.18 11.30
C ASN A 80 -12.39 11.82 10.62
N ALA A 81 -12.43 11.80 9.30
CA ALA A 81 -12.14 10.63 8.48
C ALA A 81 -10.82 10.83 7.75
N ARG A 82 -9.87 9.94 7.96
CA ARG A 82 -8.60 9.90 7.24
C ARG A 82 -8.61 8.73 6.27
N TYR A 83 -8.45 9.03 5.01
CA TYR A 83 -8.28 8.04 3.96
C TYR A 83 -6.82 7.98 3.57
N TYR A 84 -6.28 6.78 3.48
CA TYR A 84 -4.92 6.50 3.06
C TYR A 84 -4.95 5.51 1.91
N GLU A 85 -4.24 5.83 0.84
CA GLU A 85 -4.02 4.96 -0.29
C GLU A 85 -2.52 4.87 -0.57
N ASN A 86 -2.03 3.67 -0.83
CA ASN A 86 -0.64 3.44 -1.18
C ASN A 86 -0.52 2.32 -2.20
N VAL A 87 0.32 2.54 -3.20
CA VAL A 87 0.68 1.55 -4.22
C VAL A 87 2.17 1.28 -4.14
N VAL A 88 2.53 0.06 -3.84
CA VAL A 88 3.91 -0.41 -3.77
C VAL A 88 4.17 -1.41 -4.88
N VAL A 89 5.24 -1.22 -5.64
CA VAL A 89 5.71 -2.16 -6.65
C VAL A 89 7.02 -2.78 -6.19
N ARG A 90 7.08 -4.10 -6.21
CA ARG A 90 8.25 -4.89 -5.86
C ARG A 90 8.67 -5.76 -7.04
N LEU A 91 9.91 -5.63 -7.49
CA LEU A 91 10.46 -6.54 -8.49
C LEU A 91 10.57 -7.96 -7.89
N LYS A 92 10.06 -8.96 -8.61
CA LYS A 92 10.16 -10.36 -8.18
C LYS A 92 11.54 -10.92 -8.44
N ARG A 93 11.97 -11.82 -7.57
CA ARG A 93 13.17 -12.61 -7.81
C ARG A 93 12.87 -13.74 -8.80
N PRO A 94 13.86 -14.19 -9.58
CA PRO A 94 13.70 -15.37 -10.40
C PRO A 94 13.24 -16.58 -9.56
N GLY A 95 12.20 -17.28 -10.02
CA GLY A 95 11.66 -18.46 -9.34
C GLY A 95 10.61 -18.20 -8.24
N GLU A 96 10.32 -16.95 -7.89
CA GLU A 96 9.22 -16.65 -6.97
C GLU A 96 7.86 -16.94 -7.63
N SER A 97 6.97 -17.62 -6.89
CA SER A 97 5.62 -17.95 -7.36
C SER A 97 4.77 -16.70 -7.57
N ASP A 98 3.95 -16.71 -8.62
CA ASP A 98 3.06 -15.59 -8.91
C ASP A 98 1.90 -15.52 -7.90
N VAL A 99 1.54 -14.31 -7.52
CA VAL A 99 0.34 -14.01 -6.72
C VAL A 99 -0.77 -13.63 -7.69
N VAL A 100 -1.76 -14.50 -7.86
CA VAL A 100 -2.91 -14.23 -8.75
C VAL A 100 -3.79 -13.14 -8.15
N SER A 101 -4.09 -13.25 -6.87
CA SER A 101 -4.70 -12.21 -6.03
C SER A 101 -4.60 -12.64 -4.57
N SER A 102 -4.14 -11.75 -3.71
CA SER A 102 -4.25 -11.95 -2.26
C SER A 102 -4.90 -10.72 -1.64
N VAL A 103 -5.87 -10.96 -0.76
CA VAL A 103 -6.58 -9.90 -0.05
C VAL A 103 -6.35 -10.10 1.44
N LYS A 104 -5.81 -9.07 2.10
CA LYS A 104 -5.72 -9.00 3.57
C LYS A 104 -6.54 -7.83 4.03
N GLY A 105 -7.36 -8.03 5.05
CA GLY A 105 -8.16 -6.98 5.68
C GLY A 105 -7.91 -6.95 7.18
N THR A 106 -7.94 -5.76 7.74
CA THR A 106 -7.85 -5.53 9.18
C THR A 106 -8.90 -4.51 9.57
N THR A 107 -9.57 -4.76 10.69
CA THR A 107 -10.54 -3.85 11.29
C THR A 107 -10.15 -3.66 12.74
N GLY A 108 -10.02 -2.40 13.18
CA GLY A 108 -9.68 -2.03 14.54
C GLY A 108 -10.67 -1.01 15.11
N SER A 109 -10.85 -1.00 16.42
CA SER A 109 -11.81 -0.12 17.10
C SER A 109 -11.31 0.37 18.48
N GLU A 110 -10.02 0.40 18.68
CA GLU A 110 -9.47 0.82 20.00
C GLU A 110 -9.41 2.36 20.07
N GLN A 111 -10.54 2.97 20.42
CA GLN A 111 -10.62 4.41 20.67
C GLN A 111 -11.50 4.68 21.89
N VAL A 112 -11.16 5.75 22.62
CA VAL A 112 -11.94 6.21 23.82
C VAL A 112 -13.33 6.71 23.41
N LEU A 113 -13.45 7.29 22.21
CA LEU A 113 -14.71 7.73 21.60
C LEU A 113 -15.10 6.82 20.44
N PRO A 114 -16.37 6.88 19.95
CA PRO A 114 -16.79 6.15 18.77
C PRO A 114 -15.85 6.36 17.59
N GLY A 115 -15.54 5.30 16.87
CA GLY A 115 -14.62 5.34 15.74
C GLY A 115 -14.24 3.95 15.27
N GLY A 116 -13.35 3.88 14.31
CA GLY A 116 -12.87 2.61 13.79
C GLY A 116 -11.85 2.77 12.69
N THR A 117 -11.12 1.69 12.44
CA THR A 117 -10.16 1.57 11.34
C THR A 117 -10.54 0.40 10.47
N LYS A 118 -10.51 0.61 9.16
CA LYS A 118 -10.61 -0.45 8.16
C LYS A 118 -9.45 -0.33 7.19
N ALA A 119 -8.71 -1.39 7.02
CA ALA A 119 -7.65 -1.46 6.03
C ALA A 119 -7.83 -2.67 5.14
N LYS A 120 -7.55 -2.51 3.85
CA LYS A 120 -7.55 -3.57 2.85
C LYS A 120 -6.26 -3.49 2.05
N GLN A 121 -5.63 -4.62 1.85
CA GLN A 121 -4.45 -4.76 1.02
C GLN A 121 -4.70 -5.83 -0.03
N VAL A 122 -4.40 -5.49 -1.28
CA VAL A 122 -4.50 -6.40 -2.42
C VAL A 122 -3.15 -6.48 -3.10
N THR A 123 -2.62 -7.70 -3.28
CA THR A 123 -1.37 -7.93 -4.01
C THR A 123 -1.63 -8.80 -5.22
N ILE A 124 -1.10 -8.40 -6.36
CA ILE A 124 -1.20 -9.13 -7.64
C ILE A 124 0.16 -9.11 -8.33
N THR A 125 0.57 -10.25 -8.89
CA THR A 125 1.73 -10.29 -9.78
C THR A 125 1.33 -9.83 -11.18
N ALA A 126 2.10 -8.89 -11.72
CA ALA A 126 1.95 -8.37 -13.09
C ALA A 126 3.28 -8.49 -13.84
N THR A 127 3.22 -8.39 -15.16
CA THR A 127 4.39 -8.38 -16.04
C THR A 127 4.60 -6.99 -16.59
N ILE A 128 5.83 -6.51 -16.64
CA ILE A 128 6.20 -5.27 -17.31
C ILE A 128 6.07 -5.48 -18.82
N THR A 129 5.19 -4.73 -19.47
CA THR A 129 4.91 -4.88 -20.91
C THR A 129 5.38 -3.70 -21.75
N ALA A 130 5.64 -2.54 -21.15
CA ALA A 130 6.26 -1.41 -21.82
C ALA A 130 7.03 -0.53 -20.82
N ILE A 131 8.09 0.10 -21.30
CA ILE A 131 8.89 1.10 -20.59
C ILE A 131 9.17 2.23 -21.58
N ASP A 132 8.82 3.46 -21.20
CA ASP A 132 9.17 4.66 -21.95
C ASP A 132 10.12 5.52 -21.12
N PRO A 133 11.42 5.59 -21.47
CA PRO A 133 12.37 6.41 -20.74
C PRO A 133 12.24 7.92 -21.03
N ASN A 134 11.59 8.30 -22.13
CA ASN A 134 11.43 9.71 -22.51
C ASN A 134 10.34 10.40 -21.71
N THR A 135 9.26 9.67 -21.40
CA THR A 135 8.15 10.16 -20.56
C THR A 135 8.11 9.46 -19.21
N PRO A 136 9.22 9.10 -18.60
CA PRO A 136 9.47 8.11 -17.56
C PRO A 136 8.23 7.35 -17.10
N THR A 137 7.73 6.44 -17.95
CA THR A 137 6.54 5.63 -17.64
C THR A 137 6.83 4.13 -17.76
N ILE A 138 6.08 3.35 -17.01
CA ILE A 138 6.12 1.89 -17.04
C ILE A 138 4.69 1.35 -17.11
N THR A 139 4.48 0.36 -17.98
CA THR A 139 3.18 -0.31 -18.14
C THR A 139 3.28 -1.74 -17.66
N PHE A 140 2.33 -2.11 -16.82
CA PHE A 140 2.16 -3.45 -16.27
C PHE A 140 0.92 -4.11 -16.87
N THR A 141 0.97 -5.41 -17.11
CA THR A 141 -0.18 -6.22 -17.50
C THR A 141 -0.38 -7.33 -16.47
N GLY A 142 -1.56 -7.39 -15.89
CA GLY A 142 -1.94 -8.39 -14.90
C GLY A 142 -2.47 -9.69 -15.52
N PRO A 143 -2.77 -10.71 -14.67
CA PRO A 143 -3.16 -12.05 -15.12
C PRO A 143 -4.41 -12.11 -16.00
N SER A 144 -5.37 -11.20 -15.78
CA SER A 144 -6.61 -11.10 -16.57
C SER A 144 -6.51 -10.11 -17.75
N GLY A 145 -5.29 -9.69 -18.12
CA GLY A 145 -5.05 -8.81 -19.27
C GLY A 145 -5.28 -7.31 -19.01
N TRP A 146 -5.64 -6.91 -17.78
CA TRP A 146 -5.73 -5.49 -17.44
C TRP A 146 -4.36 -4.82 -17.54
N LYS A 147 -4.36 -3.54 -17.90
CA LYS A 147 -3.14 -2.73 -18.01
C LYS A 147 -3.18 -1.57 -17.04
N TYR A 148 -2.05 -1.30 -16.43
CA TYR A 148 -1.83 -0.15 -15.56
C TYR A 148 -0.53 0.55 -15.96
N THR A 149 -0.61 1.84 -16.27
CA THR A 149 0.56 2.66 -16.60
C THR A 149 0.80 3.68 -15.50
N SER A 150 2.02 3.74 -15.01
CA SER A 150 2.44 4.66 -13.96
C SER A 150 3.62 5.50 -14.41
N LYS A 151 3.64 6.77 -13.99
CA LYS A 151 4.84 7.60 -14.06
C LYS A 151 5.84 7.14 -13.00
N VAL A 152 7.12 7.11 -13.36
CA VAL A 152 8.21 6.72 -12.48
C VAL A 152 9.02 7.97 -12.15
N GLN A 153 9.03 8.38 -10.90
CA GLN A 153 9.82 9.55 -10.44
C GLN A 153 11.31 9.23 -10.36
N ASP A 154 11.64 7.98 -10.09
CA ASP A 154 13.02 7.50 -9.98
C ASP A 154 13.44 6.82 -11.29
N THR A 155 14.08 7.58 -12.15
CA THR A 155 14.60 7.09 -13.43
C THR A 155 15.70 6.05 -13.28
N GLU A 156 16.44 6.05 -12.16
CA GLU A 156 17.44 5.02 -11.89
C GLU A 156 16.79 3.66 -11.60
N ALA A 157 15.62 3.65 -10.95
CA ALA A 157 14.84 2.43 -10.76
C ALA A 157 14.31 1.89 -12.09
N LEU A 158 13.92 2.80 -13.01
CA LEU A 158 13.45 2.42 -14.34
C LEU A 158 14.54 1.71 -15.15
N ALA A 159 15.80 2.14 -15.01
CA ALA A 159 16.95 1.53 -15.69
C ALA A 159 17.31 0.12 -15.18
N LYS A 160 16.78 -0.28 -14.00
CA LYS A 160 17.04 -1.59 -13.37
C LYS A 160 16.03 -2.67 -13.75
N VAL A 161 15.00 -2.32 -14.51
CA VAL A 161 13.93 -3.23 -14.93
C VAL A 161 13.84 -3.29 -16.44
N LYS A 162 13.27 -4.37 -16.96
CA LYS A 162 13.08 -4.59 -18.41
C LYS A 162 11.69 -5.15 -18.70
N VAL A 163 11.28 -5.02 -19.94
CA VAL A 163 10.07 -5.68 -20.44
C VAL A 163 10.20 -7.19 -20.27
N GLY A 164 9.16 -7.82 -19.73
CA GLY A 164 9.12 -9.23 -19.35
C GLY A 164 9.42 -9.51 -17.88
N ASP A 165 9.97 -8.55 -17.14
CA ASP A 165 10.15 -8.72 -15.69
C ASP A 165 8.79 -8.81 -14.99
N LYS A 166 8.73 -9.63 -13.93
CA LYS A 166 7.55 -9.76 -13.08
C LYS A 166 7.69 -8.90 -11.83
N VAL A 167 6.58 -8.28 -11.45
CA VAL A 167 6.47 -7.44 -10.27
C VAL A 167 5.25 -7.83 -9.44
N ASP A 168 5.35 -7.70 -8.13
CA ASP A 168 4.17 -7.70 -7.28
C ASP A 168 3.74 -6.25 -7.06
N ILE A 169 2.50 -5.96 -7.42
CA ILE A 169 1.85 -4.67 -7.19
C ILE A 169 0.93 -4.85 -5.99
N THR A 170 1.18 -4.07 -4.94
CA THR A 170 0.40 -4.09 -3.71
C THR A 170 -0.31 -2.76 -3.55
N TRP A 171 -1.65 -2.80 -3.58
CA TRP A 171 -2.51 -1.68 -3.22
C TRP A 171 -2.91 -1.79 -1.76
N THR A 172 -2.76 -0.72 -1.03
CA THR A 172 -3.22 -0.59 0.36
C THR A 172 -4.18 0.58 0.44
N GLU A 173 -5.38 0.31 0.92
CA GLU A 173 -6.38 1.31 1.25
C GLU A 173 -6.68 1.21 2.74
N ALA A 174 -6.71 2.35 3.42
CA ALA A 174 -7.11 2.39 4.82
C ALA A 174 -7.97 3.61 5.10
N VAL A 175 -8.97 3.42 5.93
CA VAL A 175 -9.83 4.48 6.45
C VAL A 175 -9.78 4.44 7.97
N LEU A 176 -9.46 5.57 8.57
CA LEU A 176 -9.54 5.79 10.01
C LEU A 176 -10.61 6.84 10.27
N VAL A 177 -11.62 6.48 11.05
CA VAL A 177 -12.66 7.42 11.51
C VAL A 177 -12.46 7.64 13.00
N SER A 178 -12.40 8.89 13.43
CA SER A 178 -12.36 9.29 14.82
C SER A 178 -13.39 10.38 15.11
N VAL A 179 -13.88 10.41 16.34
CA VAL A 179 -14.83 11.40 16.84
C VAL A 179 -14.15 12.25 17.90
N GLU A 180 -14.36 13.54 17.83
CA GLU A 180 -13.94 14.52 18.83
C GLU A 180 -15.18 15.16 19.44
N ARG A 181 -15.16 15.43 20.74
CA ARG A 181 -16.17 16.18 21.47
C ARG A 181 -15.54 17.39 22.09
N ASP A 182 -16.11 18.55 21.85
CA ASP A 182 -15.76 19.74 22.62
C ASP A 182 -16.21 19.50 24.07
N GLN A 183 -15.27 19.66 25.02
CA GLN A 183 -15.51 19.53 26.47
C GLN A 183 -16.13 20.78 27.03
#